data_6e60d13e530117a2cc6a4fc1b1cf2974
#
_entry.id   6e60d13e530117a2cc6a4fc1b1cf2974
#
_cell.length_a   1.000
_cell.length_b   1.000
_cell.length_c   1.000
_cell.angle_alpha   90.00
_cell.angle_beta   90.00
_cell.angle_gamma   90.00
#
_symmetry.space_group_name_H-M   'P 1'
#
loop_
_entity.id
_entity.type
_entity.pdbx_description
1 polymer ?
#
loop_
_entity_poly.entity_id
_entity_poly.type
_entity_poly.pdbx_seq_one_letter_code
_entity_poly.pdbx_strand_id
1 'polypeptide(L)'
;MALDFKGSGGSTGVMFPHPVRPAGPARRRPVLRVVLGLMVPGLLAAAAPAPAETELRANLAYAGTANPRQTLDLYLPRERPAGARWLVIVYFHGCGWVGGSKASGKATLTPWVTAGGYAGAAVNYRLAGEAPWPAQLHDAKAAIRWLRANADALGLDAGRIAVVGTSAGGTLATLLGTSGGDPALEGSVGEHPGVDTRVTCVLNRFGRLNFLAEPAARSAPAQAEALAGRLRQLFGGALEERTEIARGASPLTHLTADDPPILTVHGTADGVVPIAQAEEFDAAARRVGARHELVRVEGAGHGFDRPDERRRSREFLDHHLRGGPAAR
;
A
#
# COMPACT_ATOMS: atom_id res chain seq x y z
N MET A 1 55.79 -2.85 29.42
CA MET A 1 56.81 -3.42 28.53
C MET A 1 56.59 -2.78 27.15
N ALA A 2 57.30 -1.64 26.96
CA ALA A 2 57.26 -0.87 25.71
C ALA A 2 58.29 -1.41 24.73
N LEU A 3 58.00 -1.40 23.46
CA LEU A 3 59.01 -1.40 22.40
C LEU A 3 58.57 -0.48 21.25
N ASP A 4 59.26 0.66 21.21
CA ASP A 4 59.42 1.51 20.06
C ASP A 4 60.10 0.82 18.90
N PHE A 5 59.70 1.18 17.65
CA PHE A 5 60.63 1.19 16.52
C PHE A 5 60.40 2.40 15.60
N LYS A 6 61.48 3.18 15.51
CA LYS A 6 61.69 4.34 14.62
C LYS A 6 62.09 3.87 13.19
N GLY A 7 61.65 4.63 12.20
CA GLY A 7 62.60 5.31 11.32
C GLY A 7 62.68 4.90 9.88
N SER A 8 62.51 5.84 9.01
CA SER A 8 63.34 6.38 7.90
C SER A 8 62.44 6.72 6.72
N GLY A 9 62.24 7.91 6.21
CA GLY A 9 63.23 8.82 5.67
C GLY A 9 63.42 8.54 4.16
N GLY A 10 62.67 9.23 3.25
CA GLY A 10 62.87 9.14 1.83
C GLY A 10 62.26 10.35 1.10
N SER A 11 63.07 11.39 0.93
CA SER A 11 62.83 12.58 0.11
C SER A 11 62.96 12.20 -1.38
N THR A 12 62.03 12.59 -2.22
CA THR A 12 62.25 12.72 -3.67
C THR A 12 61.59 13.95 -4.20
N GLY A 13 62.46 14.72 -4.89
CA GLY A 13 62.29 16.08 -5.33
C GLY A 13 61.20 16.33 -6.42
N VAL A 14 60.73 17.55 -6.30
CA VAL A 14 59.82 18.18 -7.27
C VAL A 14 60.66 18.75 -8.40
N MET A 15 60.43 18.29 -9.62
CA MET A 15 61.06 18.83 -10.84
C MET A 15 59.99 19.67 -11.58
N PHE A 16 60.29 20.98 -11.72
CA PHE A 16 59.50 21.92 -12.52
C PHE A 16 59.93 21.88 -13.96
N PRO A 17 59.04 21.84 -14.96
CA PRO A 17 59.41 22.05 -16.37
C PRO A 17 59.38 23.54 -16.75
N HIS A 18 60.35 23.92 -17.57
CA HIS A 18 60.59 25.25 -18.11
C HIS A 18 59.52 25.71 -19.14
N PRO A 19 59.33 27.02 -19.34
CA PRO A 19 58.34 27.58 -20.24
C PRO A 19 58.76 27.51 -21.71
N VAL A 20 57.85 27.07 -22.58
CA VAL A 20 57.99 27.09 -24.05
C VAL A 20 57.49 28.42 -24.62
N ARG A 21 58.26 29.03 -25.47
CA ARG A 21 57.99 30.29 -26.21
C ARG A 21 56.87 30.08 -27.25
N PRO A 22 56.04 31.11 -27.52
CA PRO A 22 55.02 31.05 -28.58
C PRO A 22 55.52 31.25 -29.93
N ALA A 23 55.10 30.45 -30.91
CA ALA A 23 55.31 30.60 -32.32
C ALA A 23 54.32 31.60 -32.95
N GLY A 24 54.77 32.42 -33.89
CA GLY A 24 54.04 33.49 -34.54
C GLY A 24 52.91 33.04 -35.49
N PRO A 25 52.09 33.99 -36.00
CA PRO A 25 50.83 33.68 -36.66
C PRO A 25 50.97 33.24 -38.09
N ALA A 26 50.43 32.07 -38.42
CA ALA A 26 50.29 31.60 -39.80
C ALA A 26 49.02 32.21 -40.44
N ARG A 27 49.23 32.84 -41.62
CA ARG A 27 48.16 33.41 -42.45
C ARG A 27 47.25 32.33 -42.99
N ARG A 28 45.97 32.39 -42.59
CA ARG A 28 44.88 31.48 -43.07
C ARG A 28 44.16 32.10 -44.26
N ARG A 29 44.10 31.38 -45.39
CA ARG A 29 43.27 31.68 -46.55
C ARG A 29 41.79 31.39 -46.22
N PRO A 30 40.80 32.17 -46.70
CA PRO A 30 39.41 31.91 -46.45
C PRO A 30 38.90 30.68 -47.23
N VAL A 31 38.44 29.68 -46.56
CA VAL A 31 37.69 28.57 -47.16
C VAL A 31 36.20 28.88 -47.03
N LEU A 32 35.59 29.10 -48.20
CA LEU A 32 34.13 29.27 -48.30
C LEU A 32 33.45 27.94 -47.90
N ARG A 33 32.88 27.87 -46.69
CA ARG A 33 32.06 26.73 -46.26
C ARG A 33 30.62 27.01 -46.66
N VAL A 34 30.13 26.25 -47.66
CA VAL A 34 28.72 26.11 -47.95
C VAL A 34 28.10 25.29 -46.79
N VAL A 35 27.33 25.95 -45.94
CA VAL A 35 26.54 25.27 -44.89
C VAL A 35 25.26 24.77 -45.53
N LEU A 36 25.24 23.50 -45.88
CA LEU A 36 24.00 22.79 -46.28
C LEU A 36 23.18 22.57 -44.98
N GLY A 37 22.14 23.39 -44.76
CA GLY A 37 21.25 23.27 -43.63
C GLY A 37 20.37 22.01 -43.73
N LEU A 38 20.77 20.94 -43.02
CA LEU A 38 19.88 19.83 -42.74
C LEU A 38 18.81 20.31 -41.74
N MET A 39 17.62 20.58 -42.26
CA MET A 39 16.41 20.68 -41.39
C MET A 39 16.15 19.32 -40.77
N VAL A 40 16.52 19.15 -39.50
CA VAL A 40 16.03 18.05 -38.66
C VAL A 40 14.60 18.41 -38.27
N PRO A 41 13.60 17.62 -38.66
CA PRO A 41 12.24 17.85 -38.15
C PRO A 41 12.28 17.70 -36.65
N GLY A 42 12.01 18.79 -35.92
CA GLY A 42 11.87 18.77 -34.49
C GLY A 42 10.74 17.81 -34.10
N LEU A 43 11.10 16.69 -33.45
CA LEU A 43 10.15 15.85 -32.74
C LEU A 43 9.60 16.74 -31.62
N LEU A 44 8.38 17.28 -31.79
CA LEU A 44 7.64 17.82 -30.67
C LEU A 44 7.42 16.67 -29.68
N ALA A 45 8.26 16.60 -28.66
CA ALA A 45 7.95 15.78 -27.48
C ALA A 45 6.64 16.32 -26.92
N ALA A 46 5.56 15.55 -27.08
CA ALA A 46 4.29 15.87 -26.42
C ALA A 46 4.59 15.96 -24.92
N ALA A 47 4.40 17.15 -24.36
CA ALA A 47 4.52 17.33 -22.92
C ALA A 47 3.61 16.30 -22.23
N ALA A 48 4.13 15.57 -21.25
CA ALA A 48 3.33 14.68 -20.44
C ALA A 48 2.16 15.50 -19.88
N PRO A 49 0.91 14.98 -19.95
CA PRO A 49 -0.23 15.69 -19.40
C PRO A 49 0.04 16.05 -17.94
N ALA A 50 -0.30 17.28 -17.55
CA ALA A 50 -0.23 17.71 -16.16
C ALA A 50 -0.99 16.70 -15.29
N PRO A 51 -0.50 16.38 -14.08
CA PRO A 51 -1.19 15.44 -13.21
C PRO A 51 -2.62 15.93 -12.98
N ALA A 52 -3.60 15.03 -13.16
CA ALA A 52 -5.01 15.38 -13.04
C ALA A 52 -5.27 15.93 -11.63
N GLU A 53 -5.93 17.09 -11.55
CA GLU A 53 -6.34 17.65 -10.28
C GLU A 53 -7.36 16.72 -9.61
N THR A 54 -7.32 16.63 -8.27
CA THR A 54 -8.22 15.79 -7.49
C THR A 54 -9.27 16.63 -6.77
N GLU A 55 -10.52 16.16 -6.77
CA GLU A 55 -11.59 16.63 -5.90
C GLU A 55 -11.59 15.81 -4.61
N LEU A 56 -11.73 16.44 -3.47
CA LEU A 56 -11.88 15.78 -2.17
C LEU A 56 -13.29 15.97 -1.64
N ARG A 57 -14.02 14.88 -1.40
CA ARG A 57 -15.24 14.85 -0.60
C ARG A 57 -14.90 14.26 0.76
N ALA A 58 -14.76 15.14 1.75
CA ALA A 58 -14.27 14.76 3.08
C ALA A 58 -15.41 14.38 4.03
N ASN A 59 -15.08 13.51 4.99
CA ASN A 59 -15.95 13.17 6.13
C ASN A 59 -17.33 12.59 5.75
N LEU A 60 -17.40 11.80 4.68
CA LEU A 60 -18.62 11.12 4.29
C LEU A 60 -18.96 10.03 5.34
N ALA A 61 -20.09 10.20 6.03
CA ALA A 61 -20.54 9.24 7.06
C ALA A 61 -21.11 7.98 6.39
N TYR A 62 -20.46 6.84 6.55
CA TYR A 62 -20.88 5.58 5.92
C TYR A 62 -21.76 4.71 6.84
N ALA A 63 -21.83 5.05 8.12
CA ALA A 63 -22.54 4.24 9.11
C ALA A 63 -23.87 4.87 9.58
N GLY A 64 -24.26 6.04 9.05
CA GLY A 64 -25.46 6.76 9.50
C GLY A 64 -25.32 7.33 10.92
N THR A 65 -24.10 7.48 11.44
CA THR A 65 -23.82 7.99 12.80
C THR A 65 -23.01 9.28 12.75
N ALA A 66 -22.99 10.03 13.87
CA ALA A 66 -22.13 11.20 14.03
C ALA A 66 -20.68 10.85 14.44
N ASN A 67 -20.32 9.57 14.52
CA ASN A 67 -18.99 9.15 14.94
C ASN A 67 -17.94 9.49 13.88
N PRO A 68 -16.93 10.34 14.16
CA PRO A 68 -15.91 10.71 13.20
C PRO A 68 -15.01 9.51 12.80
N ARG A 69 -15.02 8.43 13.58
CA ARG A 69 -14.35 7.16 13.25
C ARG A 69 -15.13 6.34 12.22
N GLN A 70 -16.36 6.67 11.93
CA GLN A 70 -17.21 6.00 10.95
C GLN A 70 -17.43 6.90 9.71
N THR A 71 -16.35 7.55 9.25
CA THR A 71 -16.35 8.40 8.06
C THR A 71 -15.25 8.00 7.09
N LEU A 72 -15.44 8.33 5.83
CA LEU A 72 -14.41 8.18 4.79
C LEU A 72 -14.16 9.51 4.08
N ASP A 73 -12.98 9.63 3.46
CA ASP A 73 -12.62 10.68 2.52
C ASP A 73 -12.54 10.10 1.12
N LEU A 74 -13.29 10.67 0.18
CA LEU A 74 -13.33 10.24 -1.22
C LEU A 74 -12.53 11.22 -2.09
N TYR A 75 -11.51 10.72 -2.75
CA TYR A 75 -10.66 11.41 -3.72
C TYR A 75 -11.11 11.03 -5.13
N LEU A 76 -11.53 12.01 -5.93
CA LEU A 76 -12.00 11.82 -7.30
C LEU A 76 -11.09 12.58 -8.28
N PRO A 77 -10.81 12.05 -9.48
CA PRO A 77 -10.31 12.90 -10.56
C PRO A 77 -11.33 14.01 -10.89
N ARG A 78 -10.88 15.25 -11.05
CA ARG A 78 -11.79 16.37 -11.38
C ARG A 78 -12.50 16.19 -12.71
N GLU A 79 -11.80 15.70 -13.70
CA GLU A 79 -12.35 15.47 -15.02
C GLU A 79 -12.83 14.04 -15.16
N ARG A 80 -14.12 13.89 -15.43
CA ARG A 80 -14.73 12.60 -15.71
C ARG A 80 -15.26 12.60 -17.15
N PRO A 81 -14.78 11.72 -18.03
CA PRO A 81 -15.38 11.54 -19.34
C PRO A 81 -16.87 11.19 -19.22
N ALA A 82 -17.68 11.70 -20.13
CA ALA A 82 -19.12 11.45 -20.12
C ALA A 82 -19.41 9.94 -20.11
N GLY A 83 -20.27 9.50 -19.19
CA GLY A 83 -20.64 8.10 -19.01
C GLY A 83 -19.58 7.21 -18.32
N ALA A 84 -18.37 7.72 -18.04
CA ALA A 84 -17.34 6.93 -17.34
C ALA A 84 -17.71 6.76 -15.87
N ARG A 85 -17.33 5.57 -15.32
CA ARG A 85 -17.40 5.26 -13.89
C ARG A 85 -16.00 4.95 -13.40
N TRP A 86 -15.65 5.50 -12.22
CA TRP A 86 -14.32 5.30 -11.64
C TRP A 86 -14.22 3.93 -10.95
N LEU A 87 -13.17 3.20 -11.25
CA LEU A 87 -12.75 2.04 -10.47
C LEU A 87 -12.38 2.48 -9.06
N VAL A 88 -12.71 1.69 -8.04
CA VAL A 88 -12.57 2.15 -6.66
C VAL A 88 -11.40 1.45 -5.96
N ILE A 89 -10.53 2.22 -5.34
CA ILE A 89 -9.50 1.74 -4.42
C ILE A 89 -9.86 2.23 -3.01
N VAL A 90 -10.16 1.30 -2.11
CA VAL A 90 -10.48 1.61 -0.71
C VAL A 90 -9.26 1.34 0.17
N TYR A 91 -8.83 2.33 0.93
CA TYR A 91 -7.64 2.25 1.77
C TYR A 91 -8.01 2.23 3.26
N PHE A 92 -7.42 1.27 3.99
CA PHE A 92 -7.49 1.13 5.44
C PHE A 92 -6.13 1.43 6.07
N HIS A 93 -6.11 2.34 7.05
CA HIS A 93 -4.88 2.76 7.72
C HIS A 93 -4.36 1.73 8.73
N GLY A 94 -3.08 1.84 9.05
CA GLY A 94 -2.40 1.04 10.08
C GLY A 94 -2.53 1.62 11.50
N CYS A 95 -1.46 1.43 12.30
CA CYS A 95 -1.27 1.84 13.70
C CYS A 95 -1.90 0.91 14.75
N GLY A 96 -1.87 -0.41 14.48
CA GLY A 96 -2.15 -1.44 15.50
C GLY A 96 -3.53 -1.37 16.13
N TRP A 97 -4.55 -0.93 15.39
CA TRP A 97 -5.96 -0.78 15.82
C TRP A 97 -6.21 0.23 16.94
N VAL A 98 -5.18 0.82 17.55
CA VAL A 98 -5.29 1.77 18.67
C VAL A 98 -5.06 3.23 18.26
N GLY A 99 -4.73 3.48 17.00
CA GLY A 99 -4.43 4.82 16.47
C GLY A 99 -4.57 4.89 14.95
N GLY A 100 -4.07 5.99 14.37
CA GLY A 100 -4.14 6.25 12.94
C GLY A 100 -5.46 6.90 12.50
N SER A 101 -5.54 7.26 11.24
CA SER A 101 -6.75 7.80 10.63
C SER A 101 -6.68 7.75 9.10
N LYS A 102 -7.83 7.97 8.45
CA LYS A 102 -7.99 8.12 7.00
C LYS A 102 -7.08 9.19 6.38
N ALA A 103 -6.58 10.15 7.18
CA ALA A 103 -5.66 11.18 6.68
C ALA A 103 -4.38 10.60 6.05
N SER A 104 -3.90 9.42 6.53
CA SER A 104 -2.76 8.73 5.93
C SER A 104 -3.04 8.19 4.53
N GLY A 105 -4.31 8.01 4.17
CA GLY A 105 -4.73 7.53 2.86
C GLY A 105 -4.45 8.51 1.72
N LYS A 106 -4.36 9.82 1.99
CA LYS A 106 -4.05 10.81 0.95
C LYS A 106 -2.78 10.48 0.19
N ALA A 107 -1.68 10.24 0.90
CA ALA A 107 -0.39 9.92 0.28
C ALA A 107 -0.43 8.61 -0.53
N THR A 108 -1.18 7.62 -0.04
CA THR A 108 -1.32 6.32 -0.71
C THR A 108 -2.19 6.42 -1.96
N LEU A 109 -3.33 7.13 -1.88
CA LEU A 109 -4.36 7.13 -2.94
C LEU A 109 -4.09 8.16 -4.04
N THR A 110 -3.51 9.33 -3.71
CA THR A 110 -3.28 10.40 -4.70
C THR A 110 -2.56 9.91 -5.97
N PRO A 111 -1.49 9.10 -5.91
CA PRO A 111 -0.82 8.63 -7.13
C PRO A 111 -1.71 7.78 -8.04
N TRP A 112 -2.69 7.07 -7.48
CA TRP A 112 -3.66 6.27 -8.25
C TRP A 112 -4.73 7.15 -8.90
N VAL A 113 -5.27 8.10 -8.13
CA VAL A 113 -6.30 9.02 -8.59
C VAL A 113 -5.77 9.94 -9.69
N THR A 114 -4.56 10.51 -9.50
CA THR A 114 -3.93 11.42 -10.48
C THR A 114 -3.45 10.72 -11.74
N ALA A 115 -3.15 9.42 -11.67
CA ALA A 115 -2.86 8.63 -12.88
C ALA A 115 -4.10 8.38 -13.75
N GLY A 116 -5.30 8.71 -13.24
CA GLY A 116 -6.58 8.59 -13.92
C GLY A 116 -7.21 7.20 -13.87
N GLY A 117 -8.53 7.18 -13.91
CA GLY A 117 -9.34 5.96 -13.95
C GLY A 117 -9.70 5.38 -12.59
N TYR A 118 -9.18 5.93 -11.49
CA TYR A 118 -9.48 5.48 -10.13
C TYR A 118 -10.09 6.59 -9.28
N ALA A 119 -11.08 6.22 -8.46
CA ALA A 119 -11.46 6.92 -7.25
C ALA A 119 -10.76 6.27 -6.06
N GLY A 120 -10.34 7.06 -5.09
CA GLY A 120 -9.71 6.58 -3.87
C GLY A 120 -10.57 6.87 -2.65
N ALA A 121 -10.91 5.88 -1.83
CA ALA A 121 -11.64 6.07 -0.57
C ALA A 121 -10.74 5.74 0.61
N ALA A 122 -10.39 6.73 1.43
CA ALA A 122 -9.67 6.51 2.68
C ALA A 122 -10.65 6.38 3.83
N VAL A 123 -10.61 5.26 4.55
CA VAL A 123 -11.63 4.88 5.53
C VAL A 123 -11.08 4.97 6.94
N ASN A 124 -11.78 5.70 7.82
CA ASN A 124 -11.67 5.56 9.26
C ASN A 124 -12.51 4.35 9.71
N TYR A 125 -12.11 3.74 10.80
CA TYR A 125 -12.86 2.71 11.50
C TYR A 125 -12.70 2.89 13.01
N ARG A 126 -13.64 2.40 13.84
CA ARG A 126 -13.55 2.47 15.29
C ARG A 126 -12.27 1.79 15.78
N LEU A 127 -11.56 2.47 16.67
CA LEU A 127 -10.35 1.92 17.26
C LEU A 127 -10.67 0.96 18.42
N ALA A 128 -9.71 0.13 18.78
CA ALA A 128 -9.89 -0.90 19.82
C ALA A 128 -10.26 -0.30 21.20
N GLY A 129 -9.80 0.92 21.51
CA GLY A 129 -10.19 1.62 22.75
C GLY A 129 -11.62 2.15 22.74
N GLU A 130 -12.26 2.22 21.57
CA GLU A 130 -13.63 2.69 21.40
C GLU A 130 -14.60 1.51 21.28
N ALA A 131 -14.22 0.47 20.56
CA ALA A 131 -15.00 -0.75 20.41
C ALA A 131 -14.06 -1.95 20.12
N PRO A 132 -14.22 -3.08 20.83
CA PRO A 132 -13.42 -4.27 20.57
C PRO A 132 -13.80 -4.91 19.22
N TRP A 133 -13.00 -5.90 18.78
CA TRP A 133 -13.33 -6.79 17.68
C TRP A 133 -14.74 -7.41 17.88
N PRO A 134 -15.57 -7.50 16.82
CA PRO A 134 -15.29 -7.30 15.40
C PRO A 134 -15.66 -5.91 14.86
N ALA A 135 -15.75 -4.88 15.69
CA ALA A 135 -16.21 -3.54 15.29
C ALA A 135 -15.44 -2.97 14.09
N GLN A 136 -14.13 -3.22 14.00
CA GLN A 136 -13.27 -2.74 12.91
C GLN A 136 -13.65 -3.36 11.56
N LEU A 137 -13.95 -4.66 11.54
CA LEU A 137 -14.38 -5.35 10.33
C LEU A 137 -15.79 -4.92 9.92
N HIS A 138 -16.70 -4.78 10.87
CA HIS A 138 -18.06 -4.33 10.60
C HIS A 138 -18.08 -2.91 10.01
N ASP A 139 -17.21 -2.02 10.50
CA ASP A 139 -17.04 -0.67 9.95
C ASP A 139 -16.45 -0.72 8.53
N ALA A 140 -15.43 -1.55 8.29
CA ALA A 140 -14.84 -1.71 6.98
C ALA A 140 -15.87 -2.24 5.96
N LYS A 141 -16.67 -3.24 6.32
CA LYS A 141 -17.75 -3.78 5.49
C LYS A 141 -18.86 -2.75 5.25
N ALA A 142 -19.23 -1.97 6.28
CA ALA A 142 -20.19 -0.88 6.13
C ALA A 142 -19.71 0.19 5.13
N ALA A 143 -18.43 0.52 5.12
CA ALA A 143 -17.86 1.45 4.14
C ALA A 143 -17.95 0.91 2.70
N ILE A 144 -17.70 -0.38 2.48
CA ILE A 144 -17.89 -1.02 1.16
C ILE A 144 -19.36 -0.98 0.74
N ARG A 145 -20.29 -1.33 1.63
CA ARG A 145 -21.74 -1.26 1.35
C ARG A 145 -22.19 0.15 0.98
N TRP A 146 -21.73 1.14 1.75
CA TRP A 146 -22.04 2.54 1.50
C TRP A 146 -21.53 3.02 0.14
N LEU A 147 -20.28 2.70 -0.22
CA LEU A 147 -19.69 3.06 -1.51
C LEU A 147 -20.50 2.44 -2.68
N ARG A 148 -20.94 1.20 -2.55
CA ARG A 148 -21.77 0.52 -3.55
C ARG A 148 -23.15 1.13 -3.67
N ALA A 149 -23.82 1.37 -2.54
CA ALA A 149 -25.15 1.96 -2.53
C ALA A 149 -25.18 3.37 -3.12
N ASN A 150 -24.10 4.13 -2.97
CA ASN A 150 -23.97 5.49 -3.48
C ASN A 150 -23.19 5.59 -4.81
N ALA A 151 -22.85 4.47 -5.43
CA ALA A 151 -21.96 4.44 -6.58
C ALA A 151 -22.47 5.28 -7.77
N ASP A 152 -23.76 5.24 -8.07
CA ASP A 152 -24.37 6.00 -9.15
C ASP A 152 -24.23 7.53 -8.93
N ALA A 153 -24.59 8.01 -7.75
CA ALA A 153 -24.50 9.41 -7.39
C ALA A 153 -23.05 9.93 -7.35
N LEU A 154 -22.09 9.04 -7.02
CA LEU A 154 -20.68 9.37 -6.94
C LEU A 154 -19.93 9.11 -8.26
N GLY A 155 -20.55 8.48 -9.24
CA GLY A 155 -19.92 8.11 -10.50
C GLY A 155 -18.88 6.99 -10.35
N LEU A 156 -19.10 6.05 -9.43
CA LEU A 156 -18.23 4.92 -9.14
C LEU A 156 -18.70 3.66 -9.87
N ASP A 157 -17.77 2.74 -10.12
CA ASP A 157 -18.08 1.40 -10.54
C ASP A 157 -18.27 0.49 -9.31
N ALA A 158 -19.53 0.23 -8.96
CA ALA A 158 -19.89 -0.59 -7.81
C ALA A 158 -19.41 -2.05 -7.90
N GLY A 159 -19.16 -2.55 -9.10
CA GLY A 159 -18.70 -3.92 -9.36
C GLY A 159 -17.19 -4.12 -9.24
N ARG A 160 -16.40 -3.03 -9.27
CA ARG A 160 -14.94 -3.09 -9.34
C ARG A 160 -14.30 -2.28 -8.21
N ILE A 161 -14.23 -2.91 -7.03
CA ILE A 161 -13.68 -2.33 -5.80
C ILE A 161 -12.48 -3.17 -5.37
N ALA A 162 -11.30 -2.56 -5.31
CA ALA A 162 -10.13 -3.13 -4.65
C ALA A 162 -9.98 -2.56 -3.24
N VAL A 163 -9.44 -3.36 -2.33
CA VAL A 163 -9.09 -2.91 -0.98
C VAL A 163 -7.59 -2.98 -0.77
N VAL A 164 -7.04 -1.93 -0.17
CA VAL A 164 -5.63 -1.76 0.13
C VAL A 164 -5.48 -1.40 1.59
N GLY A 165 -4.55 -2.04 2.28
CA GLY A 165 -4.30 -1.68 3.67
C GLY A 165 -2.85 -1.85 4.09
N THR A 166 -2.45 -1.12 5.13
CA THR A 166 -1.11 -1.19 5.71
C THR A 166 -1.17 -1.65 7.15
N SER A 167 -0.32 -2.61 7.57
CA SER A 167 -0.26 -3.11 8.95
C SER A 167 -1.65 -3.58 9.43
N ALA A 168 -2.21 -3.03 10.51
CA ALA A 168 -3.59 -3.31 10.96
C ALA A 168 -4.64 -3.15 9.84
N GLY A 169 -4.49 -2.14 8.98
CA GLY A 169 -5.34 -1.97 7.79
C GLY A 169 -5.13 -3.07 6.75
N GLY A 170 -3.92 -3.60 6.62
CA GLY A 170 -3.62 -4.76 5.77
C GLY A 170 -4.35 -6.02 6.24
N THR A 171 -4.43 -6.22 7.54
CA THR A 171 -5.25 -7.28 8.16
C THR A 171 -6.72 -7.10 7.80
N LEU A 172 -7.28 -5.88 7.97
CA LEU A 172 -8.68 -5.58 7.62
C LEU A 172 -8.97 -5.77 6.12
N ALA A 173 -8.07 -5.31 5.26
CA ALA A 173 -8.21 -5.49 3.82
C ALA A 173 -8.23 -6.99 3.44
N THR A 174 -7.36 -7.79 4.05
CA THR A 174 -7.31 -9.23 3.80
C THR A 174 -8.55 -9.93 4.34
N LEU A 175 -9.01 -9.57 5.54
CA LEU A 175 -10.27 -10.09 6.10
C LEU A 175 -11.49 -9.77 5.23
N LEU A 176 -11.57 -8.56 4.66
CA LEU A 176 -12.61 -8.23 3.68
C LEU A 176 -12.60 -9.19 2.49
N GLY A 177 -11.40 -9.54 2.01
CA GLY A 177 -11.23 -10.51 0.92
C GLY A 177 -11.67 -11.92 1.32
N THR A 178 -11.20 -12.41 2.48
CA THR A 178 -11.38 -13.81 2.91
C THR A 178 -12.69 -14.07 3.67
N SER A 179 -13.48 -13.04 3.99
CA SER A 179 -14.77 -13.18 4.69
C SER A 179 -15.97 -12.64 3.91
N GLY A 180 -15.83 -12.50 2.60
CA GLY A 180 -16.88 -11.98 1.74
C GLY A 180 -18.08 -12.93 1.69
N GLY A 181 -19.25 -12.47 2.16
CA GLY A 181 -20.49 -13.28 2.19
C GLY A 181 -20.62 -14.21 3.40
N ASP A 182 -19.71 -14.17 4.39
CA ASP A 182 -19.87 -14.88 5.65
C ASP A 182 -20.85 -14.11 6.56
N PRO A 183 -22.07 -14.63 6.81
CA PRO A 183 -23.09 -13.93 7.60
C PRO A 183 -22.62 -13.60 9.04
N ALA A 184 -21.74 -14.41 9.62
CA ALA A 184 -21.25 -14.22 10.98
C ALA A 184 -20.31 -13.00 11.07
N LEU A 185 -19.68 -12.63 9.95
CA LEU A 185 -18.70 -11.54 9.86
C LEU A 185 -19.21 -10.29 9.13
N GLU A 186 -20.42 -10.33 8.55
CA GLU A 186 -20.97 -9.19 7.80
C GLU A 186 -21.32 -7.99 8.72
N GLY A 187 -21.82 -8.23 9.89
CA GLY A 187 -22.32 -7.17 10.77
C GLY A 187 -23.47 -6.36 10.18
N SER A 188 -24.07 -5.51 11.00
CA SER A 188 -25.24 -4.71 10.67
C SER A 188 -25.00 -3.20 10.71
N VAL A 189 -23.74 -2.75 10.74
CA VAL A 189 -23.38 -1.31 10.76
C VAL A 189 -23.79 -0.64 9.46
N GLY A 190 -24.41 0.56 9.56
CA GLY A 190 -24.82 1.37 8.41
C GLY A 190 -26.22 1.06 7.88
N GLU A 191 -26.64 1.84 6.88
CA GLU A 191 -28.02 1.86 6.36
C GLU A 191 -28.27 0.85 5.22
N HIS A 192 -27.24 0.08 4.81
CA HIS A 192 -27.33 -0.80 3.65
C HIS A 192 -26.95 -2.27 3.97
N PRO A 193 -27.56 -2.92 4.96
CA PRO A 193 -27.10 -4.24 5.44
C PRO A 193 -27.22 -5.37 4.40
N GLY A 194 -28.07 -5.22 3.38
CA GLY A 194 -28.26 -6.22 2.31
C GLY A 194 -27.31 -6.06 1.10
N VAL A 195 -26.46 -5.04 1.07
CA VAL A 195 -25.52 -4.82 -0.04
C VAL A 195 -24.29 -5.70 0.14
N ASP A 196 -23.86 -6.34 -0.96
CA ASP A 196 -22.69 -7.24 -0.99
C ASP A 196 -21.39 -6.53 -0.58
N THR A 197 -20.55 -7.19 0.22
CA THR A 197 -19.24 -6.67 0.67
C THR A 197 -18.05 -7.30 -0.05
N ARG A 198 -18.26 -8.28 -0.92
CA ARG A 198 -17.18 -8.93 -1.67
C ARG A 198 -16.40 -7.91 -2.50
N VAL A 199 -15.09 -8.09 -2.60
CA VAL A 199 -14.20 -7.15 -3.31
C VAL A 199 -13.53 -7.83 -4.51
N THR A 200 -13.04 -7.04 -5.45
CA THR A 200 -12.45 -7.54 -6.70
C THR A 200 -11.04 -8.09 -6.45
N CYS A 201 -10.25 -7.44 -5.63
CA CYS A 201 -8.90 -7.88 -5.24
C CYS A 201 -8.44 -7.17 -3.96
N VAL A 202 -7.38 -7.71 -3.35
CA VAL A 202 -6.80 -7.25 -2.10
C VAL A 202 -5.33 -6.95 -2.26
N LEU A 203 -4.87 -5.79 -1.79
CA LEU A 203 -3.46 -5.47 -1.61
C LEU A 203 -3.16 -5.32 -0.12
N ASN A 204 -2.55 -6.34 0.46
CA ASN A 204 -2.07 -6.35 1.82
C ASN A 204 -0.62 -5.87 1.87
N ARG A 205 -0.36 -4.80 2.61
CA ARG A 205 1.00 -4.34 2.90
C ARG A 205 1.32 -4.63 4.36
N PHE A 206 2.16 -5.63 4.58
CA PHE A 206 2.70 -6.06 5.88
C PHE A 206 1.66 -6.16 7.02
N GLY A 207 0.45 -6.61 6.72
CA GLY A 207 -0.60 -6.89 7.71
C GLY A 207 -0.36 -8.21 8.43
N ARG A 208 -0.85 -8.29 9.68
CA ARG A 208 -0.89 -9.55 10.42
C ARG A 208 -1.97 -10.46 9.85
N LEU A 209 -1.65 -11.72 9.58
CA LEU A 209 -2.54 -12.67 8.91
C LEU A 209 -2.97 -13.84 9.80
N ASN A 210 -2.25 -14.05 10.91
CA ASN A 210 -2.55 -15.03 11.94
C ASN A 210 -2.28 -14.43 13.33
N PHE A 211 -3.31 -14.22 14.15
CA PHE A 211 -3.16 -13.70 15.51
C PHE A 211 -2.69 -14.74 16.50
N LEU A 212 -2.81 -16.02 16.18
CA LEU A 212 -2.38 -17.15 17.02
C LEU A 212 -0.92 -17.57 16.73
N ALA A 213 -0.28 -17.01 15.70
CA ALA A 213 1.11 -17.27 15.43
C ALA A 213 2.01 -16.71 16.54
N GLU A 214 3.02 -17.47 16.92
CA GLU A 214 4.01 -17.06 17.89
C GLU A 214 4.62 -15.69 17.54
N PRO A 215 4.89 -14.83 18.53
CA PRO A 215 5.68 -13.63 18.33
C PRO A 215 7.03 -13.98 17.71
N ALA A 216 7.58 -13.08 16.88
CA ALA A 216 8.92 -13.32 16.35
C ALA A 216 9.91 -13.54 17.49
N ALA A 217 10.68 -14.61 17.41
CA ALA A 217 11.73 -14.95 18.40
C ALA A 217 12.79 -13.83 18.60
N ARG A 218 12.78 -12.81 17.74
CA ARG A 218 13.67 -11.63 17.78
C ARG A 218 12.97 -10.33 18.23
N SER A 219 11.70 -10.36 18.61
CA SER A 219 11.04 -9.15 19.13
C SER A 219 11.67 -8.78 20.46
N ALA A 220 12.06 -7.50 20.60
CA ALA A 220 12.48 -6.99 21.90
C ALA A 220 11.32 -7.13 22.92
N PRO A 221 11.57 -7.46 24.19
CA PRO A 221 10.53 -7.65 25.19
C PRO A 221 9.51 -6.51 25.26
N ALA A 222 9.97 -5.26 25.13
CA ALA A 222 9.10 -4.07 25.10
C ALA A 222 8.17 -4.04 23.89
N GLN A 223 8.58 -4.56 22.72
CA GLN A 223 7.73 -4.65 21.53
C GLN A 223 6.69 -5.75 21.68
N ALA A 224 7.06 -6.87 22.26
CA ALA A 224 6.13 -7.97 22.56
C ALA A 224 5.05 -7.51 23.55
N GLU A 225 5.43 -6.82 24.63
CA GLU A 225 4.47 -6.27 25.61
C GLU A 225 3.56 -5.20 24.99
N ALA A 226 4.10 -4.30 24.17
CA ALA A 226 3.31 -3.31 23.45
C ALA A 226 2.29 -3.97 22.49
N LEU A 227 2.66 -5.05 21.82
CA LEU A 227 1.75 -5.84 20.99
C LEU A 227 0.66 -6.50 21.86
N ALA A 228 1.04 -7.16 22.94
CA ALA A 228 0.10 -7.81 23.86
C ALA A 228 -0.92 -6.80 24.41
N GLY A 229 -0.47 -5.59 24.79
CA GLY A 229 -1.35 -4.52 25.23
C GLY A 229 -2.38 -4.09 24.18
N ARG A 230 -1.96 -3.96 22.91
CA ARG A 230 -2.85 -3.64 21.77
C ARG A 230 -3.85 -4.77 21.50
N LEU A 231 -3.42 -6.02 21.53
CA LEU A 231 -4.28 -7.17 21.32
C LEU A 231 -5.29 -7.34 22.46
N ARG A 232 -4.88 -7.05 23.69
CA ARG A 232 -5.78 -7.02 24.85
C ARG A 232 -6.91 -6.01 24.68
N GLN A 233 -6.61 -4.81 24.16
CA GLN A 233 -7.65 -3.82 23.83
C GLN A 233 -8.52 -4.31 22.65
N LEU A 234 -7.91 -4.87 21.60
CA LEU A 234 -8.63 -5.30 20.40
C LEU A 234 -9.61 -6.44 20.72
N PHE A 235 -9.21 -7.40 21.53
CA PHE A 235 -10.00 -8.60 21.81
C PHE A 235 -10.80 -8.52 23.13
N GLY A 236 -10.63 -7.44 23.89
CA GLY A 236 -11.32 -7.26 25.18
C GLY A 236 -10.84 -8.23 26.26
N GLY A 237 -9.58 -8.67 26.20
CA GLY A 237 -8.96 -9.59 27.16
C GLY A 237 -7.61 -10.10 26.66
N ALA A 238 -6.92 -10.90 27.49
CA ALA A 238 -5.66 -11.51 27.11
C ALA A 238 -5.83 -12.49 25.94
N LEU A 239 -4.84 -12.59 25.06
CA LEU A 239 -4.92 -13.43 23.86
C LEU A 239 -5.22 -14.89 24.19
N GLU A 240 -4.63 -15.38 25.27
CA GLU A 240 -4.79 -16.76 25.76
C GLU A 240 -6.24 -17.06 26.18
N GLU A 241 -6.96 -16.04 26.67
CA GLU A 241 -8.37 -16.12 27.07
C GLU A 241 -9.32 -15.88 25.90
N ARG A 242 -8.83 -15.31 24.79
CA ARG A 242 -9.60 -14.86 23.63
C ARG A 242 -9.23 -15.59 22.34
N THR A 243 -8.74 -16.83 22.45
CA THR A 243 -8.23 -17.63 21.33
C THR A 243 -9.22 -17.75 20.17
N GLU A 244 -10.50 -18.02 20.46
CA GLU A 244 -11.53 -18.14 19.42
C GLU A 244 -11.83 -16.80 18.73
N ILE A 245 -11.82 -15.70 19.49
CA ILE A 245 -11.96 -14.34 18.92
C ILE A 245 -10.76 -14.02 18.03
N ALA A 246 -9.56 -14.32 18.49
CA ALA A 246 -8.33 -14.11 17.72
C ALA A 246 -8.27 -14.98 16.46
N ARG A 247 -8.78 -16.22 16.53
CA ARG A 247 -8.96 -17.11 15.38
C ARG A 247 -9.90 -16.48 14.37
N GLY A 248 -11.08 -16.03 14.79
CA GLY A 248 -12.05 -15.34 13.93
C GLY A 248 -11.55 -14.02 13.35
N ALA A 249 -10.58 -13.36 14.00
CA ALA A 249 -9.93 -12.14 13.52
C ALA A 249 -8.77 -12.41 12.54
N SER A 250 -8.35 -13.67 12.36
CA SER A 250 -7.20 -14.05 11.54
C SER A 250 -7.62 -14.33 10.10
N PRO A 251 -7.16 -13.55 9.10
CA PRO A 251 -7.45 -13.83 7.69
C PRO A 251 -7.15 -15.27 7.26
N LEU A 252 -6.09 -15.86 7.82
CA LEU A 252 -5.67 -17.24 7.54
C LEU A 252 -6.80 -18.25 7.81
N THR A 253 -7.66 -18.01 8.80
CA THR A 253 -8.73 -18.92 9.21
C THR A 253 -9.84 -19.03 8.17
N HIS A 254 -10.07 -17.95 7.42
CA HIS A 254 -11.18 -17.82 6.47
C HIS A 254 -10.77 -18.09 5.02
N LEU A 255 -9.48 -18.37 4.78
CA LEU A 255 -8.92 -18.50 3.44
C LEU A 255 -9.50 -19.68 2.67
N THR A 256 -10.04 -19.43 1.48
CA THR A 256 -10.65 -20.41 0.58
C THR A 256 -10.18 -20.24 -0.87
N ALA A 257 -10.46 -21.22 -1.73
CA ALA A 257 -10.17 -21.15 -3.16
C ALA A 257 -10.98 -20.08 -3.90
N ASP A 258 -12.14 -19.71 -3.36
CA ASP A 258 -13.09 -18.77 -3.98
C ASP A 258 -12.78 -17.30 -3.65
N ASP A 259 -11.78 -17.06 -2.81
CA ASP A 259 -11.38 -15.71 -2.42
C ASP A 259 -10.88 -14.90 -3.64
N PRO A 260 -11.06 -13.57 -3.60
CA PRO A 260 -10.51 -12.71 -4.64
C PRO A 260 -8.97 -12.81 -4.67
N PRO A 261 -8.33 -12.42 -5.78
CA PRO A 261 -6.87 -12.34 -5.83
C PRO A 261 -6.31 -11.46 -4.72
N ILE A 262 -5.30 -11.95 -4.01
CA ILE A 262 -4.63 -11.25 -2.92
C ILE A 262 -3.14 -11.09 -3.24
N LEU A 263 -2.65 -9.85 -3.25
CA LEU A 263 -1.22 -9.54 -3.24
C LEU A 263 -0.79 -9.15 -1.83
N THR A 264 0.15 -9.89 -1.26
CA THR A 264 0.83 -9.49 -0.02
C THR A 264 2.22 -8.97 -0.34
N VAL A 265 2.53 -7.76 0.11
CA VAL A 265 3.86 -7.16 0.00
C VAL A 265 4.43 -6.98 1.41
N HIS A 266 5.59 -7.62 1.69
CA HIS A 266 6.12 -7.70 3.04
C HIS A 266 7.64 -7.55 3.08
N GLY A 267 8.15 -6.79 4.07
CA GLY A 267 9.58 -6.61 4.28
C GLY A 267 10.22 -7.82 4.95
N THR A 268 11.37 -8.30 4.44
CA THR A 268 12.04 -9.48 5.00
C THR A 268 12.70 -9.23 6.36
N ALA A 269 12.93 -7.96 6.74
CA ALA A 269 13.45 -7.54 8.03
C ALA A 269 12.38 -6.87 8.92
N ASP A 270 11.09 -7.18 8.71
CA ASP A 270 10.01 -6.60 9.51
C ASP A 270 10.06 -7.13 10.94
N GLY A 271 10.37 -6.23 11.89
CA GLY A 271 10.46 -6.52 13.31
C GLY A 271 9.14 -6.34 14.08
N VAL A 272 8.06 -5.88 13.42
CA VAL A 272 6.74 -5.64 14.03
C VAL A 272 5.76 -6.75 13.68
N VAL A 273 5.65 -7.07 12.39
CA VAL A 273 4.92 -8.23 11.88
C VAL A 273 5.92 -9.10 11.13
N PRO A 274 6.34 -10.24 11.68
CA PRO A 274 7.33 -11.09 11.03
C PRO A 274 6.87 -11.55 9.66
N ILE A 275 7.79 -11.59 8.68
CA ILE A 275 7.49 -12.07 7.32
C ILE A 275 6.93 -13.50 7.33
N ALA A 276 7.28 -14.31 8.33
CA ALA A 276 6.73 -15.64 8.53
C ALA A 276 5.18 -15.68 8.52
N GLN A 277 4.50 -14.60 8.93
CA GLN A 277 3.06 -14.45 8.82
C GLN A 277 2.57 -14.49 7.36
N ALA A 278 3.28 -13.78 6.47
CA ALA A 278 2.97 -13.76 5.05
C ALA A 278 3.35 -15.08 4.36
N GLU A 279 4.42 -15.72 4.81
CA GLU A 279 4.86 -17.02 4.29
C GLU A 279 3.93 -18.16 4.70
N GLU A 280 3.43 -18.13 5.95
CA GLU A 280 2.41 -19.06 6.43
C GLU A 280 1.12 -18.93 5.61
N PHE A 281 0.68 -17.70 5.37
CA PHE A 281 -0.50 -17.41 4.56
C PHE A 281 -0.31 -17.87 3.10
N ASP A 282 0.85 -17.61 2.50
CA ASP A 282 1.18 -18.05 1.15
C ASP A 282 1.15 -19.58 1.01
N ALA A 283 1.72 -20.28 2.00
CA ALA A 283 1.69 -21.74 2.03
C ALA A 283 0.26 -22.30 2.21
N ALA A 284 -0.57 -21.63 3.02
CA ALA A 284 -1.97 -22.00 3.19
C ALA A 284 -2.78 -21.73 1.91
N ALA A 285 -2.56 -20.60 1.26
CA ALA A 285 -3.23 -20.25 0.00
C ALA A 285 -2.96 -21.31 -1.09
N ARG A 286 -1.71 -21.75 -1.24
CA ARG A 286 -1.38 -22.83 -2.17
C ARG A 286 -2.09 -24.14 -1.84
N ARG A 287 -2.23 -24.48 -0.56
CA ARG A 287 -2.90 -25.71 -0.14
C ARG A 287 -4.38 -25.73 -0.47
N VAL A 288 -5.06 -24.58 -0.33
CA VAL A 288 -6.49 -24.47 -0.63
C VAL A 288 -6.79 -24.08 -2.09
N GLY A 289 -5.76 -23.74 -2.88
CA GLY A 289 -5.92 -23.28 -4.25
C GLY A 289 -6.36 -21.81 -4.39
N ALA A 290 -6.16 -20.98 -3.35
CA ALA A 290 -6.45 -19.56 -3.39
C ALA A 290 -5.45 -18.78 -4.27
N ARG A 291 -5.93 -17.71 -4.91
CA ARG A 291 -5.10 -16.84 -5.75
C ARG A 291 -4.31 -15.83 -4.90
N HIS A 292 -3.14 -16.24 -4.45
CA HIS A 292 -2.27 -15.40 -3.63
C HIS A 292 -0.88 -15.24 -4.26
N GLU A 293 -0.34 -14.03 -4.14
CA GLU A 293 1.03 -13.69 -4.50
C GLU A 293 1.73 -13.02 -3.31
N LEU A 294 2.94 -13.46 -3.00
CA LEU A 294 3.81 -12.87 -1.99
C LEU A 294 5.01 -12.19 -2.62
N VAL A 295 5.09 -10.86 -2.49
CA VAL A 295 6.26 -10.05 -2.84
C VAL A 295 7.07 -9.78 -1.59
N ARG A 296 8.28 -10.33 -1.55
CA ARG A 296 9.27 -10.07 -0.50
C ARG A 296 10.07 -8.81 -0.83
N VAL A 297 10.07 -7.84 0.06
CA VAL A 297 10.88 -6.62 -0.10
C VAL A 297 12.15 -6.78 0.73
N GLU A 298 13.23 -7.15 0.05
CA GLU A 298 14.47 -7.57 0.69
C GLU A 298 15.07 -6.48 1.57
N GLY A 299 15.43 -6.82 2.82
CA GLY A 299 16.00 -5.92 3.82
C GLY A 299 15.06 -4.83 4.35
N ALA A 300 13.81 -4.76 3.89
CA ALA A 300 12.85 -3.77 4.37
C ALA A 300 12.26 -4.17 5.73
N GLY A 301 12.06 -3.16 6.60
CA GLY A 301 11.36 -3.30 7.88
C GLY A 301 9.85 -3.14 7.77
N HIS A 302 9.20 -2.77 8.89
CA HIS A 302 7.75 -2.49 8.94
C HIS A 302 7.44 -1.11 8.33
N GLY A 303 7.16 -1.08 7.06
CA GLY A 303 6.97 0.12 6.26
C GLY A 303 8.15 0.36 5.31
N PHE A 304 7.82 0.55 4.06
CA PHE A 304 8.77 0.79 2.97
C PHE A 304 8.07 1.54 1.84
N ASP A 305 8.88 2.16 1.00
CA ASP A 305 8.47 2.79 -0.25
C ASP A 305 9.55 2.54 -1.29
N ARG A 306 9.36 1.52 -2.12
CA ARG A 306 10.31 1.07 -3.15
C ARG A 306 9.67 1.18 -4.54
N PRO A 307 10.40 1.64 -5.56
CA PRO A 307 9.86 1.76 -6.92
C PRO A 307 9.30 0.45 -7.48
N ASP A 308 10.03 -0.66 -7.27
CA ASP A 308 9.61 -1.98 -7.78
C ASP A 308 8.34 -2.50 -7.10
N GLU A 309 8.22 -2.30 -5.79
CA GLU A 309 7.03 -2.65 -5.04
C GLU A 309 5.83 -1.83 -5.51
N ARG A 310 6.00 -0.50 -5.68
CA ARG A 310 4.94 0.36 -6.22
C ARG A 310 4.50 -0.06 -7.62
N ARG A 311 5.47 -0.40 -8.48
CA ARG A 311 5.18 -0.89 -9.84
C ARG A 311 4.38 -2.20 -9.78
N ARG A 312 4.83 -3.18 -8.98
CA ARG A 312 4.13 -4.48 -8.85
C ARG A 312 2.72 -4.31 -8.28
N SER A 313 2.55 -3.47 -7.25
CA SER A 313 1.25 -3.14 -6.68
C SER A 313 0.32 -2.52 -7.72
N ARG A 314 0.85 -1.64 -8.58
CA ARG A 314 0.10 -1.02 -9.68
C ARG A 314 -0.33 -2.05 -10.72
N GLU A 315 0.59 -2.87 -11.20
CA GLU A 315 0.31 -3.93 -12.17
C GLU A 315 -0.78 -4.87 -11.67
N PHE A 316 -0.72 -5.27 -10.40
CA PHE A 316 -1.73 -6.11 -9.77
C PHE A 316 -3.12 -5.44 -9.76
N LEU A 317 -3.22 -4.20 -9.29
CA LEU A 317 -4.51 -3.48 -9.24
C LEU A 317 -5.04 -3.18 -10.64
N ASP A 318 -4.19 -2.74 -11.58
CA ASP A 318 -4.58 -2.50 -12.98
C ASP A 318 -5.10 -3.79 -13.65
N HIS A 319 -4.41 -4.92 -13.44
CA HIS A 319 -4.82 -6.20 -13.99
C HIS A 319 -6.22 -6.60 -13.50
N HIS A 320 -6.45 -6.59 -12.20
CA HIS A 320 -7.70 -7.11 -11.63
C HIS A 320 -8.88 -6.12 -11.74
N LEU A 321 -8.63 -4.81 -11.69
CA LEU A 321 -9.69 -3.81 -11.81
C LEU A 321 -10.03 -3.45 -13.25
N ARG A 322 -9.05 -3.44 -14.19
CA ARG A 322 -9.28 -3.05 -15.59
C ARG A 322 -9.50 -4.24 -16.53
N GLY A 323 -9.25 -5.47 -16.06
CA GLY A 323 -9.31 -6.67 -16.93
C GLY A 323 -8.13 -6.74 -17.90
N GLY A 324 -6.96 -6.25 -17.48
CA GLY A 324 -5.72 -6.34 -18.26
C GLY A 324 -5.17 -7.76 -18.38
N PRO A 325 -4.22 -8.03 -19.31
CA PRO A 325 -3.56 -9.32 -19.41
C PRO A 325 -2.83 -9.63 -18.10
N ALA A 326 -2.79 -10.92 -17.72
CA ALA A 326 -2.05 -11.36 -16.53
C ALA A 326 -0.60 -10.88 -16.62
N ALA A 327 -0.10 -10.22 -15.59
CA ALA A 327 1.31 -9.94 -15.48
C ALA A 327 2.07 -11.28 -15.44
N ARG A 328 2.98 -11.48 -16.40
CA ARG A 328 3.82 -12.69 -16.51
C ARG A 328 4.93 -12.65 -15.50
#